data_4af9aa2d388a5215a1347058a529c351
#
_entry.id   4af9aa2d388a5215a1347058a529c351
#
_cell.length_a   1.000
_cell.length_b   1.000
_cell.length_c   1.000
_cell.angle_alpha   90.00
_cell.angle_beta   90.00
_cell.angle_gamma   90.00
#
_symmetry.space_group_name_H-M   'P 1'
#
loop_
_entity.id
_entity.type
_entity.pdbx_description
1 polymer ?
#
loop_
_entity_poly.entity_id
_entity_poly.type
_entity_poly.pdbx_seq_one_letter_code
_entity_poly.pdbx_strand_id
1 'polypeptide(L)'
;MDLDGIYEVCNDSVMWFAPKLDKPVVADRPFMEAYFSEYDSVNQVVQGYIPHQYEGQKAVVVSVASREKRYKKDGTVEDERLFERFFIIDKKITRVMAWSADWNTN
;
A
#
# COMPACT_ATOMS: atom_id res chain seq x y z
N MET A 1 3.27 -2.81 -14.43
CA MET A 1 3.28 -2.88 -12.96
C MET A 1 4.11 -4.09 -12.52
N ASP A 2 5.08 -3.88 -11.67
CA ASP A 2 6.03 -4.93 -11.29
C ASP A 2 5.53 -5.70 -10.06
N LEU A 3 4.64 -6.67 -10.27
CA LEU A 3 4.13 -7.50 -9.18
C LEU A 3 5.21 -8.41 -8.61
N ASP A 4 6.11 -8.91 -9.43
CA ASP A 4 7.19 -9.78 -8.95
C ASP A 4 8.12 -9.03 -7.99
N GLY A 5 8.43 -7.76 -8.28
CA GLY A 5 9.20 -6.92 -7.37
C GLY A 5 8.49 -6.68 -6.04
N ILE A 6 7.17 -6.53 -6.05
CA ILE A 6 6.39 -6.40 -4.83
C ILE A 6 6.47 -7.69 -4.01
N TYR A 7 6.35 -8.84 -4.65
CA TYR A 7 6.39 -10.12 -3.94
C TYR A 7 7.76 -10.44 -3.34
N GLU A 8 8.83 -9.91 -3.90
CA GLU A 8 10.17 -10.09 -3.32
C GLU A 8 10.31 -9.47 -1.95
N VAL A 9 9.62 -8.35 -1.70
CA VAL A 9 9.73 -7.61 -0.44
C VAL A 9 8.57 -7.88 0.52
N CYS A 10 7.56 -8.63 0.07
CA CYS A 10 6.40 -8.97 0.89
C CYS A 10 6.47 -10.40 1.39
N ASN A 11 5.84 -10.63 2.54
CA ASN A 11 5.57 -11.98 3.01
C ASN A 11 4.55 -12.65 2.09
N ASP A 12 4.41 -13.98 2.17
CA ASP A 12 3.46 -14.74 1.34
C ASP A 12 2.03 -14.26 1.52
N SER A 13 1.70 -13.79 2.72
CA SER A 13 0.44 -13.12 2.98
C SER A 13 0.70 -11.83 3.74
N VAL A 14 0.06 -10.76 3.31
CA VAL A 14 0.18 -9.44 3.91
C VAL A 14 -1.21 -9.01 4.36
N MET A 15 -1.32 -8.57 5.60
CA MET A 15 -2.56 -7.97 6.10
C MET A 15 -2.67 -6.57 5.53
N TRP A 16 -3.75 -6.29 4.82
CA TRP A 16 -3.96 -5.02 4.16
C TRP A 16 -5.19 -4.31 4.71
N PHE A 17 -4.97 -3.06 5.13
CA PHE A 17 -6.02 -2.14 5.54
C PHE A 17 -5.99 -0.95 4.58
N ALA A 18 -7.10 -0.65 3.95
CA ALA A 18 -7.17 0.46 2.99
C ALA A 18 -8.46 1.25 3.17
N PRO A 19 -8.51 2.51 2.74
CA PRO A 19 -9.68 3.37 2.99
C PRO A 19 -10.99 2.84 2.42
N LYS A 20 -10.93 2.10 1.33
CA LYS A 20 -12.13 1.57 0.65
C LYS A 20 -12.52 0.17 1.13
N LEU A 21 -11.81 -0.39 2.09
CA LEU A 21 -12.10 -1.71 2.62
C LEU A 21 -12.82 -1.58 3.95
N ASP A 22 -13.92 -2.32 4.11
CA ASP A 22 -14.70 -2.34 5.35
C ASP A 22 -13.92 -2.99 6.49
N LYS A 23 -13.06 -3.91 6.17
CA LYS A 23 -12.26 -4.68 7.12
C LYS A 23 -10.93 -5.05 6.51
N PRO A 24 -9.93 -5.43 7.34
CA PRO A 24 -8.66 -5.92 6.83
C PRO A 24 -8.84 -7.15 5.95
N VAL A 25 -8.02 -7.26 4.91
CA VAL A 25 -7.98 -8.42 4.03
C VAL A 25 -6.59 -9.01 4.03
N VAL A 26 -6.50 -10.29 3.71
CA VAL A 26 -5.22 -10.94 3.45
C VAL A 26 -4.89 -10.73 1.97
N ALA A 27 -3.86 -9.93 1.71
CA ALA A 27 -3.41 -9.65 0.35
C ALA A 27 -2.37 -10.70 -0.04
N ASP A 28 -2.83 -11.77 -0.65
CA ASP A 28 -1.98 -12.78 -1.27
C ASP A 28 -1.81 -12.50 -2.76
N ARG A 29 -1.06 -13.35 -3.46
CA ARG A 29 -0.82 -13.17 -4.90
C ARG A 29 -2.13 -13.12 -5.70
N PRO A 30 -3.08 -14.05 -5.54
CA PRO A 30 -4.35 -13.97 -6.28
C PRO A 30 -5.13 -12.69 -6.02
N PHE A 31 -5.15 -12.23 -4.76
CA PHE A 31 -5.81 -10.97 -4.43
C PHE A 31 -5.17 -9.78 -5.15
N MET A 32 -3.84 -9.70 -5.11
CA MET A 32 -3.10 -8.60 -5.74
C MET A 32 -3.27 -8.61 -7.27
N GLU A 33 -3.24 -9.78 -7.88
CA GLU A 33 -3.46 -9.91 -9.32
C GLU A 33 -4.86 -9.45 -9.71
N ALA A 34 -5.88 -9.85 -8.95
CA ALA A 34 -7.25 -9.43 -9.18
C ALA A 34 -7.42 -7.92 -8.98
N TYR A 35 -6.83 -7.39 -7.92
CA TYR A 35 -6.92 -5.95 -7.62
C TYR A 35 -6.29 -5.10 -8.73
N PHE A 36 -5.10 -5.48 -9.19
CA PHE A 36 -4.39 -4.71 -10.20
C PHE A 36 -4.86 -5.00 -11.63
N SER A 37 -5.70 -6.02 -11.83
CA SER A 37 -6.22 -6.35 -13.16
C SER A 37 -7.06 -5.23 -13.78
N GLU A 38 -7.62 -4.34 -12.97
CA GLU A 38 -8.44 -3.22 -13.41
C GLU A 38 -7.61 -2.01 -13.87
N TYR A 39 -6.29 -2.03 -13.65
CA TYR A 39 -5.43 -0.89 -13.89
C TYR A 39 -4.44 -1.15 -15.02
N ASP A 40 -4.26 -0.16 -15.88
CA ASP A 40 -3.19 -0.16 -16.89
C ASP A 40 -1.86 0.20 -16.25
N SER A 41 -1.88 1.16 -15.34
CA SER A 41 -0.68 1.58 -14.65
C SER A 41 -1.00 2.27 -13.33
N VAL A 42 -0.03 2.24 -12.43
CA VAL A 42 -0.07 2.97 -11.16
C VAL A 42 1.24 3.72 -11.02
N ASN A 43 1.15 5.01 -10.77
CA ASN A 43 2.31 5.87 -10.54
C ASN A 43 2.24 6.43 -9.13
N GLN A 44 3.21 6.09 -8.30
CA GLN A 44 3.30 6.56 -6.93
C GLN A 44 4.52 7.43 -6.76
N VAL A 45 4.32 8.63 -6.23
CA VAL A 45 5.39 9.55 -5.88
C VAL A 45 5.48 9.64 -4.37
N VAL A 46 6.57 9.17 -3.80
CA VAL A 46 6.83 9.26 -2.37
C VAL A 46 7.30 10.67 -2.04
N GLN A 47 6.57 11.34 -1.15
CA GLN A 47 6.87 12.71 -0.73
C GLN A 47 7.72 12.73 0.53
N GLY A 48 7.67 11.69 1.34
CA GLY A 48 8.46 11.56 2.54
C GLY A 48 8.22 10.23 3.22
N TYR A 49 9.18 9.83 4.07
CA TYR A 49 9.02 8.62 4.85
C TYR A 49 9.78 8.75 6.17
N ILE A 50 9.28 8.07 7.20
CA ILE A 50 9.89 8.06 8.52
C ILE A 50 9.88 6.62 9.04
N PRO A 51 11.06 6.00 9.20
CA PRO A 51 11.15 4.71 9.88
C PRO A 51 11.15 4.90 11.39
N HIS A 52 10.50 3.98 12.11
CA HIS A 52 10.56 3.95 13.56
C HIS A 52 10.28 2.54 14.08
N GLN A 53 10.71 2.29 15.32
CA GLN A 53 10.47 1.03 15.98
C GLN A 53 10.01 1.31 17.40
N TYR A 54 8.85 0.74 17.76
CA TYR A 54 8.35 0.85 19.11
C TYR A 54 9.13 -0.09 20.03
N GLU A 55 9.43 0.38 21.24
CA GLU A 55 10.12 -0.42 22.23
C GLU A 55 9.36 -1.73 22.49
N GLY A 56 10.11 -2.84 22.51
CA GLY A 56 9.52 -4.17 22.70
C GLY A 56 8.84 -4.76 21.48
N GLN A 57 8.79 -4.05 20.36
CA GLN A 57 8.19 -4.53 19.13
C GLN A 57 9.26 -5.06 18.18
N LYS A 58 8.97 -6.21 17.56
CA LYS A 58 9.87 -6.81 16.57
C LYS A 58 9.81 -6.10 15.23
N ALA A 59 8.65 -5.60 14.86
CA ALA A 59 8.45 -4.95 13.57
C ALA A 59 9.07 -3.55 13.53
N VAL A 60 9.72 -3.24 12.41
CA VAL A 60 10.06 -1.86 12.06
C VAL A 60 8.89 -1.31 11.25
N VAL A 61 8.45 -0.12 11.60
CA VAL A 61 7.34 0.54 10.90
C VAL A 61 7.91 1.69 10.07
N VAL A 62 7.58 1.71 8.79
CA VAL A 62 7.92 2.84 7.92
C VAL A 62 6.63 3.56 7.56
N SER A 63 6.53 4.82 7.98
CA SER A 63 5.40 5.69 7.63
C SER A 63 5.76 6.45 6.37
N VAL A 64 4.89 6.39 5.36
CA VAL A 64 5.14 6.95 4.04
C VAL A 64 4.00 7.88 3.65
N ALA A 65 4.34 9.11 3.28
CA ALA A 65 3.41 10.04 2.65
C ALA A 65 3.67 10.01 1.14
N SER A 66 2.63 9.76 0.36
CA SER A 66 2.77 9.65 -1.08
C SER A 66 1.55 10.20 -1.81
N ARG A 67 1.72 10.40 -3.10
CA ARG A 67 0.64 10.68 -4.02
C ARG A 67 0.62 9.56 -5.05
N GLU A 68 -0.55 8.95 -5.24
CA GLU A 68 -0.72 7.83 -6.14
C GLU A 68 -1.72 8.17 -7.23
N LYS A 69 -1.33 7.92 -8.46
CA LYS A 69 -2.18 8.11 -9.63
C LYS A 69 -2.38 6.76 -10.28
N ARG A 70 -3.64 6.37 -10.41
CA ARG A 70 -4.01 5.05 -10.95
C ARG A 70 -4.81 5.26 -12.23
N TYR A 71 -4.36 4.59 -13.29
CA TYR A 71 -4.99 4.65 -14.60
C TYR A 71 -5.73 3.35 -14.84
N LYS A 72 -7.05 3.42 -14.83
CA LYS A 72 -7.91 2.26 -15.04
C LYS A 72 -8.05 1.93 -16.53
N LYS A 73 -8.30 0.68 -16.82
CA LYS A 73 -8.50 0.19 -18.19
C LYS A 73 -9.73 0.81 -18.87
N ASP A 74 -10.72 1.27 -18.09
CA ASP A 74 -11.90 1.94 -18.61
C ASP A 74 -11.67 3.43 -18.95
N GLY A 75 -10.44 3.92 -18.78
CA GLY A 75 -10.08 5.32 -19.03
C GLY A 75 -10.21 6.23 -17.82
N THR A 76 -10.74 5.75 -16.71
CA THR A 76 -10.85 6.54 -15.48
C THR A 76 -9.47 6.72 -14.85
N VAL A 77 -9.22 7.91 -14.32
CA VAL A 77 -7.99 8.21 -13.58
C VAL A 77 -8.36 8.52 -12.14
N GLU A 78 -7.73 7.80 -11.22
CA GLU A 78 -7.84 8.07 -9.78
C GLU A 78 -6.55 8.76 -9.32
N ASP A 79 -6.69 9.82 -8.55
CA ASP A 79 -5.56 10.59 -8.01
C ASP A 79 -5.81 10.78 -6.52
N GLU A 80 -4.92 10.23 -5.70
CA GLU A 80 -5.14 10.18 -4.26
C GLU A 80 -3.85 10.42 -3.50
N ARG A 81 -3.94 11.21 -2.44
CA ARG A 81 -2.87 11.32 -1.46
C ARG A 81 -3.06 10.23 -0.42
N LEU A 82 -1.98 9.50 -0.13
CA LEU A 82 -1.99 8.41 0.80
C LEU A 82 -1.01 8.65 1.93
N PHE A 83 -1.41 8.21 3.10
CA PHE A 83 -0.52 8.00 4.22
C PHE A 83 -0.54 6.51 4.53
N GLU A 84 0.63 5.86 4.46
CA GLU A 84 0.73 4.42 4.61
C GLU A 84 1.74 4.07 5.69
N ARG A 85 1.47 2.98 6.39
CA ARG A 85 2.41 2.40 7.37
C ARG A 85 2.70 0.97 6.93
N PHE A 86 3.99 0.72 6.72
CA PHE A 86 4.49 -0.61 6.33
C PHE A 86 5.14 -1.25 7.54
N PHE A 87 4.67 -2.43 7.92
CA PHE A 87 5.20 -3.19 9.04
C PHE A 87 6.14 -4.25 8.50
N ILE A 88 7.42 -4.18 8.89
CA ILE A 88 8.48 -5.00 8.32
C ILE A 88 9.06 -5.88 9.43
N ILE A 89 9.06 -7.19 9.19
CA ILE A 89 9.67 -8.20 10.07
C ILE A 89 10.59 -9.05 9.21
N ASP A 90 11.83 -9.24 9.66
CA ASP A 90 12.83 -10.05 8.96
C ASP A 90 12.97 -9.64 7.48
N LYS A 91 13.01 -8.33 7.24
CA LYS A 91 13.16 -7.71 5.90
C LYS A 91 11.98 -7.96 4.95
N LYS A 92 10.84 -8.40 5.48
CA LYS A 92 9.63 -8.61 4.68
C LYS A 92 8.46 -7.78 5.21
N ILE A 93 7.69 -7.24 4.30
CA ILE A 93 6.46 -6.52 4.64
C ILE A 93 5.41 -7.55 5.04
N THR A 94 4.87 -7.40 6.26
CA THR A 94 3.87 -8.32 6.80
C THR A 94 2.50 -7.68 6.91
N ARG A 95 2.44 -6.36 6.97
CA ARG A 95 1.20 -5.60 7.11
C ARG A 95 1.34 -4.25 6.43
N VAL A 96 0.28 -3.80 5.79
CA VAL A 96 0.18 -2.45 5.24
C VAL A 96 -1.11 -1.83 5.76
N MET A 97 -1.02 -0.63 6.29
CA MET A 97 -2.18 0.17 6.64
C MET A 97 -2.11 1.45 5.81
N ALA A 98 -3.19 1.74 5.09
CA ALA A 98 -3.26 2.90 4.22
C ALA A 98 -4.45 3.77 4.58
N TRP A 99 -4.25 5.07 4.56
CA TRP A 99 -5.30 6.06 4.77
C TRP A 99 -5.26 7.06 3.62
N SER A 100 -6.45 7.51 3.22
CA SER A 100 -6.54 8.63 2.30
C SER A 100 -6.25 9.91 3.08
N ALA A 101 -5.29 10.67 2.58
CA ALA A 101 -4.90 11.96 3.15
C ALA A 101 -5.46 13.11 2.33
N ASP A 102 -6.43 12.85 1.47
CA ASP A 102 -7.08 13.89 0.71
C ASP A 102 -8.03 14.66 1.61
N TRP A 103 -7.64 15.89 1.85
CA TRP A 103 -8.46 16.81 2.60
C TRP A 103 -9.51 17.37 1.66
N ASN A 104 -10.65 16.74 1.65
CA ASN A 104 -11.77 17.27 0.94
C ASN A 104 -12.37 18.39 1.79
N THR A 105 -11.91 19.58 1.51
CA THR A 105 -12.24 20.76 2.32
C THR A 105 -13.54 21.44 1.94
N ASN A 106 -14.32 20.79 1.17
CA ASN A 106 -15.59 21.37 0.75
C ASN A 106 -16.70 21.13 1.74
#